data_d8b9be918754a56750937f8b2fef7024
#
_entry.id   d8b9be918754a56750937f8b2fef7024
#
_cell.length_a   1.000
_cell.length_b   1.000
_cell.length_c   1.000
_cell.angle_alpha   90.00
_cell.angle_beta   90.00
_cell.angle_gamma   90.00
#
_symmetry.space_group_name_H-M   'P 1'
#
loop_
_entity.id
_entity.type
_entity.pdbx_description
1 polymer ?
#
loop_
_entity_poly.entity_id
_entity_poly.type
_entity_poly.pdbx_seq_one_letter_code
_entity_poly.pdbx_strand_id
1 'polypeptide(L)'
;KDSVYAFPFTSNTWFMYYDKSVFTDDDIKSFDTMLSKGKVSFPLSNSWYIQAFYAGNGCTLFGDGTDEAAGIDFGGDKAAAVTNYLVDLVANPNFINDQDGAGIAGLRDGSVNAIFSGSWDAASVKEALGDNYGVAALPTFTVDGNECQMKSFAGSKAIGVNPNCENPQIAMSLAAYLSGEEAQQAHYDERNILPSNTNIT
;
A
#
# COMPACT_ATOMS: atom_id res chain seq x y z
N LYS A 1 -21.90 2.63 -12.35
CA LYS A 1 -23.14 2.34 -11.59
C LYS A 1 -23.96 3.62 -11.51
N ASP A 2 -25.24 3.52 -11.77
CA ASP A 2 -26.13 4.70 -11.91
C ASP A 2 -26.65 5.24 -10.58
N SER A 3 -26.21 4.66 -9.45
CA SER A 3 -26.69 5.02 -8.11
C SER A 3 -25.55 5.11 -7.10
N VAL A 4 -25.68 6.06 -6.16
CA VAL A 4 -24.76 6.22 -5.02
C VAL A 4 -25.29 5.40 -3.86
N TYR A 5 -24.49 4.47 -3.35
CA TYR A 5 -24.86 3.54 -2.27
C TYR A 5 -24.18 3.85 -0.94
N ALA A 6 -23.16 4.70 -0.93
CA ALA A 6 -22.43 5.09 0.27
C ALA A 6 -21.73 6.43 0.09
N PHE A 7 -21.43 7.08 1.19
CA PHE A 7 -20.68 8.34 1.22
C PHE A 7 -19.18 8.07 1.19
N PRO A 8 -18.41 8.66 0.26
CA PRO A 8 -16.94 8.51 0.23
C PRO A 8 -16.34 9.08 1.51
N PHE A 9 -15.35 8.38 2.06
CA PHE A 9 -14.73 8.78 3.33
C PHE A 9 -13.22 8.93 3.24
N THR A 10 -12.50 7.88 2.80
CA THR A 10 -11.05 7.91 2.68
C THR A 10 -10.59 7.42 1.33
N SER A 11 -9.43 7.91 0.90
CA SER A 11 -8.64 7.30 -0.18
C SER A 11 -7.33 6.81 0.41
N ASN A 12 -6.93 5.58 0.09
CA ASN A 12 -5.71 5.00 0.63
C ASN A 12 -4.98 4.15 -0.40
N THR A 13 -3.67 4.17 -0.28
CA THR A 13 -2.75 3.25 -0.91
C THR A 13 -1.55 3.09 0.02
N TRP A 14 -0.65 2.20 -0.35
CA TRP A 14 0.61 2.00 0.36
C TRP A 14 1.78 2.40 -0.52
N PHE A 15 2.90 2.68 0.12
CA PHE A 15 4.13 3.15 -0.49
C PHE A 15 5.32 2.67 0.35
N MET A 16 6.50 3.21 0.13
CA MET A 16 7.71 2.76 0.79
C MET A 16 8.19 3.79 1.81
N TYR A 17 8.55 3.30 3.00
CA TYR A 17 9.35 4.01 4.00
C TYR A 17 10.77 3.43 4.03
N TYR A 18 11.76 4.28 4.21
CA TYR A 18 13.14 3.83 4.23
C TYR A 18 14.02 4.70 5.14
N ASP A 19 15.12 4.12 5.59
CA ASP A 19 16.17 4.79 6.37
C ASP A 19 17.13 5.51 5.42
N LYS A 20 17.14 6.84 5.46
CA LYS A 20 18.02 7.71 4.66
C LYS A 20 19.51 7.55 4.99
N SER A 21 19.85 6.98 6.15
CA SER A 21 21.24 6.68 6.51
C SER A 21 21.79 5.44 5.80
N VAL A 22 20.89 4.57 5.28
CA VAL A 22 21.23 3.32 4.61
C VAL A 22 21.10 3.43 3.10
N PHE A 23 20.03 4.08 2.61
CA PHE A 23 19.72 4.17 1.19
C PHE A 23 19.77 5.60 0.67
N THR A 24 20.41 5.77 -0.49
CA THR A 24 20.39 7.02 -1.25
C THR A 24 19.13 7.13 -2.11
N ASP A 25 18.86 8.33 -2.67
CA ASP A 25 17.73 8.56 -3.57
C ASP A 25 17.80 7.72 -4.87
N ASP A 26 18.99 7.26 -5.26
CA ASP A 26 19.15 6.35 -6.40
C ASP A 26 18.89 4.90 -6.00
N ASP A 27 19.29 4.48 -4.82
CA ASP A 27 19.10 3.11 -4.35
C ASP A 27 17.63 2.72 -4.23
N ILE A 28 16.79 3.65 -3.76
CA ILE A 28 15.37 3.42 -3.54
C ILE A 28 14.54 3.26 -4.82
N LYS A 29 15.14 3.50 -6.00
CA LYS A 29 14.47 3.30 -7.28
C LYS A 29 14.33 1.85 -7.67
N SER A 30 15.20 0.97 -7.15
CA SER A 30 15.23 -0.46 -7.46
C SER A 30 15.22 -1.31 -6.19
N PHE A 31 14.24 -2.18 -6.09
CA PHE A 31 14.11 -3.14 -4.99
C PHE A 31 15.33 -4.07 -4.90
N ASP A 32 15.80 -4.53 -6.06
CA ASP A 32 16.98 -5.42 -6.13
C ASP A 32 18.26 -4.69 -5.66
N THR A 33 18.41 -3.40 -6.00
CA THR A 33 19.51 -2.57 -5.52
C THR A 33 19.43 -2.39 -4.00
N MET A 34 18.25 -2.12 -3.45
CA MET A 34 18.05 -1.99 -2.01
C MET A 34 18.44 -3.27 -1.27
N LEU A 35 18.05 -4.44 -1.77
CA LEU A 35 18.40 -5.74 -1.20
C LEU A 35 19.90 -6.03 -1.24
N SER A 36 20.65 -5.40 -2.13
CA SER A 36 22.11 -5.51 -2.17
C SER A 36 22.83 -4.67 -1.12
N LYS A 37 22.13 -3.68 -0.52
CA LYS A 37 22.72 -2.69 0.40
C LYS A 37 22.19 -2.74 1.82
N GLY A 38 20.95 -3.18 2.00
CA GLY A 38 20.30 -3.21 3.31
C GLY A 38 19.18 -4.22 3.38
N LYS A 39 18.54 -4.30 4.55
CA LYS A 39 17.44 -5.23 4.80
C LYS A 39 16.11 -4.58 4.51
N VAL A 40 15.33 -5.23 3.66
CA VAL A 40 14.00 -4.76 3.23
C VAL A 40 12.93 -5.72 3.70
N SER A 41 11.94 -5.20 4.41
CA SER A 41 10.78 -5.95 4.88
C SER A 41 9.57 -5.68 4.00
N PHE A 42 8.89 -6.76 3.56
CA PHE A 42 7.72 -6.66 2.69
C PHE A 42 6.65 -7.69 3.12
N PRO A 43 5.36 -7.31 3.22
CA PRO A 43 4.30 -8.19 3.71
C PRO A 43 3.79 -9.14 2.62
N LEU A 44 4.60 -10.16 2.25
CA LEU A 44 4.26 -11.14 1.20
C LEU A 44 3.04 -11.98 1.50
N SER A 45 2.71 -12.20 2.78
CA SER A 45 1.57 -13.02 3.18
C SER A 45 0.23 -12.30 3.02
N ASN A 46 0.23 -11.03 2.61
CA ASN A 46 -0.95 -10.20 2.45
C ASN A 46 -1.20 -9.90 0.97
N SER A 47 -2.37 -10.30 0.46
CA SER A 47 -2.76 -10.12 -0.94
C SER A 47 -2.80 -8.64 -1.38
N TRP A 48 -3.08 -7.73 -0.47
CA TRP A 48 -3.06 -6.28 -0.73
C TRP A 48 -1.68 -5.77 -1.16
N TYR A 49 -0.61 -6.44 -0.75
CA TYR A 49 0.78 -6.08 -1.06
C TYR A 49 1.39 -6.95 -2.16
N ILE A 50 1.35 -8.28 -2.03
CA ILE A 50 2.06 -9.21 -2.93
C ILE A 50 1.66 -9.03 -4.40
N GLN A 51 0.42 -8.65 -4.67
CA GLN A 51 -0.08 -8.43 -6.02
C GLN A 51 0.69 -7.33 -6.78
N ALA A 52 1.41 -6.44 -6.08
CA ALA A 52 2.19 -5.38 -6.71
C ALA A 52 3.28 -5.91 -7.64
N PHE A 53 3.86 -7.06 -7.34
CA PHE A 53 4.82 -7.75 -8.21
C PHE A 53 4.12 -8.30 -9.46
N TYR A 54 3.00 -8.97 -9.29
CA TYR A 54 2.25 -9.55 -10.41
C TYR A 54 1.69 -8.46 -11.33
N ALA A 55 1.09 -7.41 -10.78
CA ALA A 55 0.61 -6.28 -11.55
C ALA A 55 1.76 -5.51 -12.25
N GLY A 56 2.93 -5.48 -11.63
CA GLY A 56 4.15 -4.92 -12.22
C GLY A 56 4.58 -5.65 -13.49
N ASN A 57 4.44 -6.96 -13.54
CA ASN A 57 4.76 -7.81 -14.70
C ASN A 57 3.55 -8.08 -15.62
N GLY A 58 2.54 -7.21 -15.60
CA GLY A 58 1.44 -7.24 -16.57
C GLY A 58 0.27 -8.16 -16.22
N CYS A 59 0.21 -8.72 -15.00
CA CYS A 59 -1.02 -9.36 -14.51
C CYS A 59 -2.08 -8.31 -14.22
N THR A 60 -3.35 -8.61 -14.48
CA THR A 60 -4.45 -7.66 -14.36
C THR A 60 -5.59 -8.20 -13.51
N LEU A 61 -6.28 -7.29 -12.83
CA LEU A 61 -7.52 -7.54 -12.12
C LEU A 61 -8.59 -6.64 -12.71
N PHE A 62 -9.62 -7.26 -13.33
CA PHE A 62 -10.68 -6.55 -14.02
C PHE A 62 -10.18 -5.58 -15.12
N GLY A 63 -9.23 -6.05 -15.94
CA GLY A 63 -8.58 -5.25 -16.97
C GLY A 63 -7.76 -4.11 -16.37
N ASP A 64 -8.19 -2.88 -16.59
CA ASP A 64 -7.63 -1.65 -16.00
C ASP A 64 -8.17 -1.37 -14.57
N GLY A 65 -8.94 -2.29 -14.01
CA GLY A 65 -9.61 -2.16 -12.71
C GLY A 65 -11.10 -1.79 -12.82
N THR A 66 -11.63 -1.58 -14.03
CA THR A 66 -13.01 -1.13 -14.26
C THR A 66 -13.87 -2.09 -15.09
N ASP A 67 -13.26 -3.08 -15.74
CA ASP A 67 -13.94 -4.05 -16.60
C ASP A 67 -14.16 -5.37 -15.85
N GLU A 68 -15.32 -5.53 -15.24
CA GLU A 68 -15.71 -6.78 -14.54
C GLU A 68 -15.67 -8.02 -15.47
N ALA A 69 -15.91 -7.83 -16.78
CA ALA A 69 -15.93 -8.91 -17.74
C ALA A 69 -14.53 -9.45 -18.07
N ALA A 70 -13.49 -8.63 -17.92
CA ALA A 70 -12.10 -9.05 -18.09
C ALA A 70 -11.63 -10.01 -16.99
N GLY A 71 -12.31 -10.07 -15.84
CA GLY A 71 -12.01 -11.00 -14.77
C GLY A 71 -10.61 -10.85 -14.19
N ILE A 72 -10.05 -11.97 -13.75
CA ILE A 72 -8.73 -12.07 -13.11
C ILE A 72 -7.75 -12.72 -14.08
N ASP A 73 -6.64 -12.03 -14.39
CA ASP A 73 -5.55 -12.52 -15.24
C ASP A 73 -4.22 -12.53 -14.46
N PHE A 74 -4.12 -13.47 -13.52
CA PHE A 74 -2.93 -13.76 -12.69
C PHE A 74 -2.38 -15.15 -13.02
N GLY A 75 -2.29 -15.49 -14.30
CA GLY A 75 -1.84 -16.79 -14.78
C GLY A 75 -0.81 -16.70 -15.91
N GLY A 76 -0.45 -17.90 -16.42
CA GLY A 76 0.49 -18.04 -17.52
C GLY A 76 1.94 -17.71 -17.18
N ASP A 77 2.75 -17.55 -18.21
CA ASP A 77 4.21 -17.37 -18.06
C ASP A 77 4.58 -16.10 -17.28
N LYS A 78 3.83 -15.02 -17.47
CA LYS A 78 4.07 -13.75 -16.75
C LYS A 78 3.91 -13.88 -15.24
N ALA A 79 2.91 -14.64 -14.79
CA ALA A 79 2.70 -14.90 -13.36
C ALA A 79 3.72 -15.92 -12.82
N ALA A 80 4.06 -16.95 -13.60
CA ALA A 80 5.08 -17.92 -13.24
C ALA A 80 6.45 -17.27 -13.06
N ALA A 81 6.84 -16.33 -13.94
CA ALA A 81 8.08 -15.57 -13.83
C ALA A 81 8.14 -14.77 -12.52
N VAL A 82 7.06 -14.08 -12.15
CA VAL A 82 6.99 -13.37 -10.86
C VAL A 82 7.07 -14.33 -9.68
N THR A 83 6.39 -15.49 -9.75
CA THR A 83 6.46 -16.48 -8.68
C THR A 83 7.88 -16.99 -8.48
N ASN A 84 8.62 -17.26 -9.56
CA ASN A 84 10.03 -17.65 -9.47
C ASN A 84 10.90 -16.52 -8.85
N TYR A 85 10.68 -15.28 -9.27
CA TYR A 85 11.33 -14.12 -8.65
C TYR A 85 11.07 -14.06 -7.13
N LEU A 86 9.82 -14.29 -6.70
CA LEU A 86 9.47 -14.28 -5.27
C LEU A 86 10.10 -15.44 -4.50
N VAL A 87 10.29 -16.61 -5.13
CA VAL A 87 11.00 -17.73 -4.52
C VAL A 87 12.47 -17.35 -4.25
N ASP A 88 13.12 -16.73 -5.22
CA ASP A 88 14.50 -16.25 -5.06
C ASP A 88 14.58 -15.09 -4.04
N LEU A 89 13.59 -14.20 -4.04
CA LEU A 89 13.48 -13.12 -3.07
C LEU A 89 13.41 -13.63 -1.62
N VAL A 90 12.58 -14.63 -1.36
CA VAL A 90 12.43 -15.22 -0.01
C VAL A 90 13.74 -15.90 0.43
N ALA A 91 14.55 -16.39 -0.49
CA ALA A 91 15.85 -16.97 -0.20
C ALA A 91 16.94 -15.92 0.06
N ASN A 92 16.70 -14.64 -0.26
CA ASN A 92 17.66 -13.56 -0.06
C ASN A 92 17.80 -13.24 1.45
N PRO A 93 19.01 -13.27 2.05
CA PRO A 93 19.21 -13.01 3.48
C PRO A 93 18.90 -11.57 3.91
N ASN A 94 18.78 -10.64 2.96
CA ASN A 94 18.42 -9.25 3.20
C ASN A 94 16.91 -8.98 3.02
N PHE A 95 16.15 -10.01 2.63
CA PHE A 95 14.70 -9.94 2.56
C PHE A 95 14.07 -10.43 3.87
N ILE A 96 13.08 -9.70 4.35
CA ILE A 96 12.30 -10.06 5.55
C ILE A 96 10.82 -10.06 5.18
N ASN A 97 10.13 -11.18 5.42
CA ASN A 97 8.68 -11.20 5.29
C ASN A 97 8.06 -10.48 6.49
N ASP A 98 7.41 -9.34 6.24
CA ASP A 98 6.76 -8.56 7.28
C ASP A 98 5.51 -9.27 7.78
N GLN A 99 5.54 -9.65 9.05
CA GLN A 99 4.40 -10.25 9.74
C GLN A 99 4.17 -9.51 11.05
N ASP A 100 2.90 -9.22 11.35
CA ASP A 100 2.47 -8.67 12.63
C ASP A 100 3.16 -7.35 13.05
N GLY A 101 3.55 -6.52 12.06
CA GLY A 101 4.21 -5.23 12.30
C GLY A 101 5.70 -5.33 12.67
N ALA A 102 6.32 -6.47 12.42
CA ALA A 102 7.74 -6.69 12.68
C ALA A 102 8.64 -5.70 11.91
N GLY A 103 8.19 -5.21 10.75
CA GLY A 103 8.92 -4.22 9.96
C GLY A 103 9.17 -2.90 10.71
N ILE A 104 8.17 -2.34 11.38
CA ILE A 104 8.33 -1.09 12.16
C ILE A 104 9.24 -1.30 13.37
N ALA A 105 9.09 -2.43 14.06
CA ALA A 105 10.00 -2.78 15.15
C ALA A 105 11.45 -2.90 14.67
N GLY A 106 11.65 -3.53 13.50
CA GLY A 106 12.96 -3.66 12.86
C GLY A 106 13.56 -2.34 12.40
N LEU A 107 12.75 -1.35 11.96
CA LEU A 107 13.23 0.01 11.69
C LEU A 107 13.76 0.69 12.95
N ARG A 108 13.12 0.44 14.09
CA ARG A 108 13.51 1.03 15.39
C ARG A 108 14.82 0.46 15.92
N ASP A 109 15.07 -0.82 15.75
CA ASP A 109 16.29 -1.48 16.25
C ASP A 109 17.40 -1.62 15.18
N GLY A 110 17.14 -1.18 13.94
CA GLY A 110 18.07 -1.22 12.83
C GLY A 110 18.19 -2.58 12.14
N SER A 111 17.39 -3.57 12.51
CA SER A 111 17.36 -4.89 11.84
C SER A 111 16.62 -4.87 10.50
N VAL A 112 15.87 -3.81 10.21
CA VAL A 112 15.18 -3.51 8.93
C VAL A 112 15.51 -2.09 8.54
N ASN A 113 15.68 -1.82 7.24
CA ASN A 113 16.03 -0.51 6.72
C ASN A 113 14.99 0.07 5.75
N ALA A 114 14.05 -0.72 5.28
CA ALA A 114 12.89 -0.25 4.51
C ALA A 114 11.69 -1.17 4.73
N ILE A 115 10.49 -0.58 4.70
CA ILE A 115 9.20 -1.27 4.81
C ILE A 115 8.20 -0.71 3.80
N PHE A 116 7.12 -1.46 3.58
CA PHE A 116 6.01 -1.04 2.74
C PHE A 116 4.73 -0.95 3.58
N SER A 117 4.18 0.24 3.68
CA SER A 117 2.94 0.54 4.40
C SER A 117 2.33 1.85 3.90
N GLY A 118 1.17 2.22 4.43
CA GLY A 118 0.47 3.45 4.05
C GLY A 118 0.65 4.59 5.06
N SER A 119 -0.08 5.67 4.84
CA SER A 119 -0.03 6.88 5.69
C SER A 119 -0.40 6.62 7.15
N TRP A 120 -1.15 5.56 7.43
CA TRP A 120 -1.55 5.14 8.79
C TRP A 120 -0.38 4.79 9.70
N ASP A 121 0.78 4.45 9.16
CA ASP A 121 2.00 4.12 9.91
C ASP A 121 3.03 5.27 9.95
N ALA A 122 2.74 6.41 9.30
CA ALA A 122 3.68 7.51 9.17
C ALA A 122 4.25 8.00 10.51
N ALA A 123 3.39 8.15 11.53
CA ALA A 123 3.81 8.61 12.85
C ALA A 123 4.77 7.61 13.52
N SER A 124 4.45 6.31 13.47
CA SER A 124 5.26 5.24 14.07
C SER A 124 6.61 5.09 13.36
N VAL A 125 6.64 5.21 12.04
CA VAL A 125 7.88 5.14 11.26
C VAL A 125 8.74 6.39 11.51
N LYS A 126 8.13 7.57 11.59
CA LYS A 126 8.85 8.80 11.92
C LYS A 126 9.46 8.76 13.32
N GLU A 127 8.75 8.18 14.30
CA GLU A 127 9.28 7.93 15.63
C GLU A 127 10.48 6.97 15.59
N ALA A 128 10.39 5.90 14.78
CA ALA A 128 11.44 4.89 14.67
C ALA A 128 12.72 5.43 14.02
N LEU A 129 12.61 6.23 12.96
CA LEU A 129 13.73 6.68 12.13
C LEU A 129 14.23 8.10 12.45
N GLY A 130 13.43 8.93 13.14
CA GLY A 130 13.81 10.32 13.45
C GLY A 130 14.18 11.12 12.21
N ASP A 131 15.39 11.70 12.20
CA ASP A 131 15.90 12.52 11.09
C ASP A 131 16.18 11.71 9.82
N ASN A 132 16.31 10.38 9.94
CA ASN A 132 16.54 9.47 8.81
C ASN A 132 15.23 9.00 8.14
N TYR A 133 14.09 9.53 8.55
CA TYR A 133 12.79 9.21 7.97
C TYR A 133 12.74 9.55 6.49
N GLY A 134 12.55 8.53 5.65
CA GLY A 134 12.39 8.62 4.21
C GLY A 134 11.06 8.05 3.75
N VAL A 135 10.47 8.67 2.75
CA VAL A 135 9.25 8.22 2.05
C VAL A 135 9.50 8.26 0.56
N ALA A 136 9.10 7.22 -0.16
CA ALA A 136 9.25 7.15 -1.60
C ALA A 136 8.10 6.40 -2.28
N ALA A 137 7.95 6.63 -3.58
CA ALA A 137 7.15 5.80 -4.45
C ALA A 137 7.69 4.36 -4.49
N LEU A 138 6.88 3.42 -4.98
CA LEU A 138 7.28 2.03 -5.09
C LEU A 138 8.44 1.88 -6.08
N PRO A 139 9.46 1.05 -5.74
CA PRO A 139 10.60 0.80 -6.60
C PRO A 139 10.26 -0.08 -7.80
N THR A 140 11.18 -0.16 -8.74
CA THR A 140 11.20 -1.20 -9.76
C THR A 140 11.78 -2.50 -9.20
N PHE A 141 11.56 -3.61 -9.91
CA PHE A 141 12.18 -4.92 -9.66
C PHE A 141 12.45 -5.61 -11.00
N THR A 142 13.36 -6.56 -11.05
CA THR A 142 13.80 -7.18 -12.31
C THR A 142 13.33 -8.63 -12.41
N VAL A 143 12.52 -8.93 -13.43
CA VAL A 143 12.05 -10.30 -13.75
C VAL A 143 12.57 -10.70 -15.11
N ASP A 144 13.31 -11.79 -15.19
CA ASP A 144 13.88 -12.33 -16.43
C ASP A 144 14.65 -11.26 -17.24
N GLY A 145 15.39 -10.37 -16.56
CA GLY A 145 16.16 -9.30 -17.16
C GLY A 145 15.34 -8.07 -17.59
N ASN A 146 14.04 -8.05 -17.35
CA ASN A 146 13.17 -6.92 -17.63
C ASN A 146 12.84 -6.13 -16.35
N GLU A 147 13.04 -4.83 -16.42
CA GLU A 147 12.65 -3.92 -15.33
C GLU A 147 11.12 -3.76 -15.29
N CYS A 148 10.53 -4.04 -14.15
CA CYS A 148 9.11 -3.97 -13.89
C CYS A 148 8.82 -2.94 -12.80
N GLN A 149 7.84 -2.08 -13.00
CA GLN A 149 7.39 -1.15 -11.97
C GLN A 149 6.44 -1.85 -11.01
N MET A 150 6.78 -1.90 -9.72
CA MET A 150 5.88 -2.35 -8.67
C MET A 150 4.63 -1.44 -8.63
N LYS A 151 3.42 -2.04 -8.58
CA LYS A 151 2.15 -1.30 -8.65
C LYS A 151 1.24 -1.66 -7.49
N SER A 152 0.93 -0.68 -6.63
CA SER A 152 -0.09 -0.84 -5.59
C SER A 152 -1.50 -0.65 -6.15
N PHE A 153 -2.48 -1.24 -5.47
CA PHE A 153 -3.87 -0.88 -5.68
C PHE A 153 -4.23 0.35 -4.85
N ALA A 154 -5.07 1.21 -5.44
CA ALA A 154 -5.75 2.24 -4.69
C ALA A 154 -6.98 1.66 -3.99
N GLY A 155 -7.17 2.01 -2.74
CA GLY A 155 -8.34 1.65 -1.95
C GLY A 155 -9.14 2.88 -1.56
N SER A 156 -10.40 2.67 -1.25
CA SER A 156 -11.26 3.68 -0.66
C SER A 156 -12.13 3.06 0.42
N LYS A 157 -12.50 3.87 1.40
CA LYS A 157 -13.54 3.52 2.38
C LYS A 157 -14.73 4.44 2.20
N ALA A 158 -15.90 3.89 2.36
CA ALA A 158 -17.15 4.62 2.29
C ALA A 158 -18.03 4.25 3.47
N ILE A 159 -18.91 5.16 3.85
CA ILE A 159 -19.87 4.96 4.93
C ILE A 159 -21.25 4.73 4.30
N GLY A 160 -21.77 3.52 4.49
CA GLY A 160 -23.10 3.13 4.04
C GLY A 160 -24.06 2.96 5.19
N VAL A 161 -25.36 2.99 4.89
CA VAL A 161 -26.43 2.70 5.85
C VAL A 161 -26.88 1.27 5.67
N ASN A 162 -26.98 0.53 6.77
CA ASN A 162 -27.52 -0.82 6.75
C ASN A 162 -29.00 -0.80 6.30
N PRO A 163 -29.39 -1.57 5.28
CA PRO A 163 -30.77 -1.60 4.79
C PRO A 163 -31.80 -2.05 5.83
N ASN A 164 -31.38 -2.77 6.87
CA ASN A 164 -32.24 -3.22 7.97
C ASN A 164 -32.26 -2.22 9.15
N CYS A 165 -31.75 -1.01 8.97
CA CYS A 165 -31.78 0.00 10.03
C CYS A 165 -33.22 0.47 10.29
N GLU A 166 -33.65 0.49 11.57
CA GLU A 166 -34.99 0.93 11.97
C GLU A 166 -35.23 2.42 11.68
N ASN A 167 -34.15 3.22 11.68
CA ASN A 167 -34.21 4.67 11.46
C ASN A 167 -33.24 5.09 10.30
N PRO A 168 -33.53 4.71 9.04
CA PRO A 168 -32.60 4.87 7.94
C PRO A 168 -32.26 6.34 7.62
N GLN A 169 -33.20 7.27 7.83
CA GLN A 169 -32.96 8.69 7.60
C GLN A 169 -31.98 9.29 8.62
N ILE A 170 -32.08 8.88 9.89
CA ILE A 170 -31.16 9.32 10.94
C ILE A 170 -29.77 8.72 10.66
N ALA A 171 -29.70 7.44 10.30
CA ALA A 171 -28.45 6.78 9.95
C ALA A 171 -27.79 7.40 8.71
N MET A 172 -28.59 7.83 7.72
CA MET A 172 -28.09 8.53 6.53
C MET A 172 -27.53 9.91 6.89
N SER A 173 -28.20 10.65 7.77
CA SER A 173 -27.70 11.95 8.25
C SER A 173 -26.39 11.78 9.03
N LEU A 174 -26.28 10.74 9.84
CA LEU A 174 -25.04 10.41 10.56
C LEU A 174 -23.93 10.01 9.58
N ALA A 175 -24.22 9.17 8.58
CA ALA A 175 -23.25 8.77 7.58
C ALA A 175 -22.72 9.98 6.78
N ALA A 176 -23.62 10.89 6.40
CA ALA A 176 -23.26 12.14 5.73
C ALA A 176 -22.40 13.06 6.63
N TYR A 177 -22.70 13.17 7.91
CA TYR A 177 -21.92 13.94 8.86
C TYR A 177 -20.52 13.36 9.05
N LEU A 178 -20.41 12.04 9.27
CA LEU A 178 -19.12 11.34 9.46
C LEU A 178 -18.22 11.37 8.23
N SER A 179 -18.81 11.52 7.03
CA SER A 179 -18.06 11.64 5.76
C SER A 179 -17.96 13.09 5.27
N GLY A 180 -18.47 14.05 6.03
CA GLY A 180 -18.39 15.47 5.73
C GLY A 180 -16.97 16.05 5.84
N GLU A 181 -16.79 17.24 5.33
CA GLU A 181 -15.48 17.92 5.28
C GLU A 181 -14.85 18.06 6.67
N GLU A 182 -15.62 18.51 7.67
CA GLU A 182 -15.13 18.68 9.04
C GLU A 182 -14.62 17.37 9.65
N ALA A 183 -15.35 16.27 9.47
CA ALA A 183 -14.96 14.97 9.99
C ALA A 183 -13.74 14.41 9.26
N GLN A 184 -13.66 14.55 7.94
CA GLN A 184 -12.50 14.12 7.15
C GLN A 184 -11.27 14.97 7.47
N GLN A 185 -11.41 16.29 7.71
CA GLN A 185 -10.34 17.16 8.16
C GLN A 185 -9.78 16.71 9.51
N ALA A 186 -10.67 16.44 10.49
CA ALA A 186 -10.25 15.94 11.80
C ALA A 186 -9.49 14.61 11.71
N HIS A 187 -9.94 13.69 10.85
CA HIS A 187 -9.22 12.43 10.61
C HIS A 187 -7.84 12.63 9.96
N TYR A 188 -7.73 13.60 9.07
CA TYR A 188 -6.45 13.95 8.46
C TYR A 188 -5.49 14.55 9.48
N ASP A 189 -5.95 15.53 10.26
CA ASP A 189 -5.13 16.23 11.24
C ASP A 189 -4.65 15.33 12.39
N GLU A 190 -5.54 14.45 12.89
CA GLU A 190 -5.26 13.62 14.06
C GLU A 190 -4.61 12.26 13.71
N ARG A 191 -4.88 11.73 12.53
CA ARG A 191 -4.54 10.35 12.16
C ARG A 191 -3.76 10.21 10.85
N ASN A 192 -3.50 11.31 10.13
CA ASN A 192 -2.92 11.28 8.78
C ASN A 192 -3.68 10.36 7.79
N ILE A 193 -4.99 10.20 7.99
CA ILE A 193 -5.83 9.43 7.08
C ILE A 193 -6.19 10.32 5.90
N LEU A 194 -5.80 9.87 4.69
CA LEU A 194 -6.03 10.65 3.47
C LEU A 194 -7.54 10.80 3.20
N PRO A 195 -8.03 12.04 3.04
CA PRO A 195 -9.43 12.29 2.78
C PRO A 195 -9.81 11.90 1.36
N SER A 196 -11.11 11.63 1.13
CA SER A 196 -11.69 11.54 -0.20
C SER A 196 -12.21 12.91 -0.69
N ASN A 197 -12.36 13.87 0.22
CA ASN A 197 -12.77 15.25 -0.12
C ASN A 197 -11.58 16.03 -0.67
N THR A 198 -11.71 16.52 -1.90
CA THR A 198 -10.66 17.27 -2.61
C THR A 198 -10.45 18.69 -2.09
N ASN A 199 -11.30 19.19 -1.20
CA ASN A 199 -11.13 20.51 -0.56
C ASN A 199 -10.12 20.46 0.61
N ILE A 200 -9.80 19.25 1.09
CA ILE A 200 -8.84 19.04 2.18
C ILE A 200 -7.46 18.78 1.56
N THR A 201 -6.46 19.58 1.90
CA THR A 201 -5.08 19.53 1.36
C THR A 201 -4.05 19.55 2.48
#